data_cc4fd7e472ec7109c09b19848e4008a7
#
_entry.id   cc4fd7e472ec7109c09b19848e4008a7
#
_cell.length_a   1.000
_cell.length_b   1.000
_cell.length_c   1.000
_cell.angle_alpha   90.00
_cell.angle_beta   90.00
_cell.angle_gamma   90.00
#
_symmetry.space_group_name_H-M   'P 1'
#
loop_
_entity.id
_entity.type
_entity.pdbx_description
1 polymer ?
#
loop_
_entity_poly.entity_id
_entity_poly.type
_entity_poly.pdbx_seq_one_letter_code
_entity_poly.pdbx_strand_id
1 'polypeptide(L)'
;MANDHGLGFTLTRRAALSPKSTALVFRDEQWTYAELNHLTNKVAHGLRSLGVNPGDRVGFLGLNHPRCFFTLFAAAKLDAIFVPLNFRLTGKELTFIIRDAGLHTLVYEEAFASIVDAIRGDLNVREYVCAVEQGGSRGFDELVHDQRDSDLDCQVSMDDVAVIMYTSGTTGRPKGAMLTHGNIIWNNINTSLADDATSHERTLVVAPLFHIGGLNVTPLAAFAKGATVVLEQMFEPSLVLEIIEQQRITSMFGVPAMFLFMAQHPDFATRDLSSIRMFAVGGAPVPEALIKIYGARGIPFNQGYGLTETAPFACFLPADMAIEKLGSAGIAPFFTDVKIVDEDDHDVPDGERGEIVVRGPNVMKGYWNQPEATSEVLVNGWFHTGDIGIRDSDGYFFIVDRKKDMIISGGENVYPAEVEDALYQHPGVKEVAVIGVQHPRWGETVRAVVVPKDGVTLTEAEIIEYSQGRLARYKQPKSVVFVDVLPRNPAGKVIKFDLRQQHGQPMVDTEAPSPSEGVATSAG
;
A
#
# COMPACT_ATOMS: atom_id res chain seq x y z
N MET A 1 -0.69 17.11 -33.25
CA MET A 1 -0.61 16.91 -31.79
C MET A 1 0.21 15.66 -31.61
N ALA A 2 1.33 15.75 -30.91
CA ALA A 2 2.11 14.58 -30.54
C ALA A 2 1.20 13.59 -29.77
N ASN A 3 1.40 12.30 -29.99
CA ASN A 3 0.61 11.25 -29.32
C ASN A 3 1.11 11.06 -27.87
N ASP A 4 1.10 12.13 -27.05
CA ASP A 4 1.34 12.03 -25.63
C ASP A 4 0.08 11.44 -24.98
N HIS A 5 0.18 10.21 -24.50
CA HIS A 5 -0.88 9.51 -23.78
C HIS A 5 -0.49 9.18 -22.33
N GLY A 6 0.64 9.75 -21.87
CA GLY A 6 1.14 9.52 -20.51
C GLY A 6 0.33 10.25 -19.42
N LEU A 7 0.72 10.03 -18.17
CA LEU A 7 0.08 10.63 -16.99
C LEU A 7 0.09 12.17 -17.04
N GLY A 8 1.14 12.79 -17.57
CA GLY A 8 1.24 14.24 -17.77
C GLY A 8 0.16 14.80 -18.68
N PHE A 9 -0.23 14.05 -19.72
CA PHE A 9 -1.31 14.42 -20.65
C PHE A 9 -2.68 14.50 -19.93
N THR A 10 -2.90 13.67 -18.92
CA THR A 10 -4.14 13.71 -18.13
C THR A 10 -4.40 15.10 -17.57
N LEU A 11 -3.39 15.74 -16.99
CA LEU A 11 -3.51 17.08 -16.42
C LEU A 11 -3.70 18.15 -17.51
N THR A 12 -2.90 18.10 -18.58
CA THR A 12 -3.04 18.99 -19.75
C THR A 12 -4.45 18.90 -20.35
N ARG A 13 -4.94 17.66 -20.51
CA ARG A 13 -6.29 17.46 -21.07
C ARG A 13 -7.38 17.98 -20.15
N ARG A 14 -7.25 17.81 -18.84
CA ARG A 14 -8.20 18.33 -17.86
C ARG A 14 -8.18 19.87 -17.82
N ALA A 15 -7.04 20.49 -17.90
CA ALA A 15 -6.92 21.94 -18.02
C ALA A 15 -7.67 22.48 -19.25
N ALA A 16 -7.68 21.74 -20.36
CA ALA A 16 -8.45 22.10 -21.56
C ALA A 16 -9.97 21.86 -21.41
N LEU A 17 -10.38 20.75 -20.74
CA LEU A 17 -11.78 20.35 -20.62
C LEU A 17 -12.54 21.07 -19.50
N SER A 18 -11.88 21.34 -18.37
CA SER A 18 -12.47 21.92 -17.17
C SER A 18 -11.52 22.94 -16.50
N PRO A 19 -11.07 23.99 -17.24
CA PRO A 19 -9.99 24.89 -16.80
C PRO A 19 -10.28 25.59 -15.46
N LYS A 20 -11.55 25.89 -15.21
CA LYS A 20 -11.99 26.67 -14.03
C LYS A 20 -12.39 25.82 -12.83
N SER A 21 -12.49 24.50 -13.00
CA SER A 21 -12.81 23.59 -11.89
C SER A 21 -11.63 23.51 -10.94
N THR A 22 -11.91 23.50 -9.64
CA THR A 22 -10.88 23.31 -8.60
C THR A 22 -10.31 21.89 -8.73
N ALA A 23 -8.99 21.79 -8.89
CA ALA A 23 -8.27 20.53 -9.01
C ALA A 23 -7.66 20.09 -7.67
N LEU A 24 -7.06 21.03 -6.95
CA LEU A 24 -6.31 20.75 -5.72
C LEU A 24 -6.61 21.83 -4.68
N VAL A 25 -6.80 21.41 -3.44
CA VAL A 25 -6.93 22.27 -2.25
C VAL A 25 -5.92 21.78 -1.23
N PHE A 26 -5.18 22.70 -0.62
CA PHE A 26 -4.25 22.43 0.47
C PHE A 26 -4.27 23.61 1.45
N ARG A 27 -4.80 23.41 2.62
CA ARG A 27 -5.03 24.49 3.60
C ARG A 27 -5.83 25.64 3.00
N ASP A 28 -5.29 26.86 3.00
CA ASP A 28 -5.92 28.06 2.45
C ASP A 28 -5.64 28.29 0.95
N GLU A 29 -4.83 27.41 0.34
CA GLU A 29 -4.46 27.50 -1.08
C GLU A 29 -5.34 26.56 -1.91
N GLN A 30 -5.67 27.02 -3.12
CA GLN A 30 -6.38 26.18 -4.09
C GLN A 30 -5.90 26.48 -5.51
N TRP A 31 -5.94 25.46 -6.35
CA TRP A 31 -5.59 25.57 -7.76
C TRP A 31 -6.71 25.00 -8.62
N THR A 32 -7.11 25.73 -9.63
CA THR A 32 -7.92 25.21 -10.74
C THR A 32 -7.08 24.27 -11.61
N TYR A 33 -7.74 23.50 -12.48
CA TYR A 33 -7.01 22.64 -13.41
C TYR A 33 -6.07 23.43 -14.35
N ALA A 34 -6.49 24.65 -14.77
CA ALA A 34 -5.64 25.52 -15.56
C ALA A 34 -4.39 25.96 -14.79
N GLU A 35 -4.56 26.47 -13.56
CA GLU A 35 -3.46 26.92 -12.70
C GLU A 35 -2.53 25.77 -12.33
N LEU A 36 -3.08 24.61 -11.99
CA LEU A 36 -2.31 23.41 -11.68
C LEU A 36 -1.46 22.97 -12.89
N ASN A 37 -2.04 22.97 -14.10
CA ASN A 37 -1.31 22.64 -15.32
C ASN A 37 -0.19 23.64 -15.62
N HIS A 38 -0.48 24.95 -15.52
CA HIS A 38 0.50 26.02 -15.74
C HIS A 38 1.68 25.91 -14.76
N LEU A 39 1.39 25.71 -13.47
CA LEU A 39 2.44 25.55 -12.46
C LEU A 39 3.25 24.27 -12.71
N THR A 40 2.59 23.18 -13.04
CA THR A 40 3.27 21.92 -13.38
C THR A 40 4.16 22.07 -14.62
N ASN A 41 3.72 22.82 -15.63
CA ASN A 41 4.56 23.13 -16.80
C ASN A 41 5.81 23.93 -16.40
N LYS A 42 5.68 24.93 -15.54
CA LYS A 42 6.83 25.68 -15.00
C LYS A 42 7.81 24.77 -14.28
N VAL A 43 7.32 23.87 -13.41
CA VAL A 43 8.18 22.88 -12.73
C VAL A 43 8.88 21.98 -13.74
N ALA A 44 8.18 21.52 -14.77
CA ALA A 44 8.78 20.67 -15.82
C ALA A 44 9.86 21.42 -16.62
N HIS A 45 9.61 22.67 -17.03
CA HIS A 45 10.63 23.50 -17.68
C HIS A 45 11.82 23.76 -16.74
N GLY A 46 11.57 23.99 -15.45
CA GLY A 46 12.61 24.14 -14.43
C GLY A 46 13.47 22.88 -14.31
N LEU A 47 12.85 21.69 -14.17
CA LEU A 47 13.58 20.42 -14.13
C LEU A 47 14.40 20.18 -15.40
N ARG A 48 13.83 20.49 -16.59
CA ARG A 48 14.55 20.42 -17.87
C ARG A 48 15.77 21.36 -17.86
N SER A 49 15.66 22.57 -17.31
CA SER A 49 16.78 23.50 -17.21
C SER A 49 17.90 23.00 -16.29
N LEU A 50 17.58 22.14 -15.33
CA LEU A 50 18.55 21.41 -14.48
C LEU A 50 19.14 20.18 -15.19
N GLY A 51 18.79 19.91 -16.44
CA GLY A 51 19.31 18.80 -17.24
C GLY A 51 18.57 17.48 -17.08
N VAL A 52 17.34 17.49 -16.54
CA VAL A 52 16.48 16.30 -16.49
C VAL A 52 16.02 15.97 -17.91
N ASN A 53 16.27 14.74 -18.35
CA ASN A 53 15.92 14.18 -19.65
C ASN A 53 14.94 13.01 -19.49
N PRO A 54 14.32 12.55 -20.60
CA PRO A 54 13.54 11.32 -20.60
C PRO A 54 14.27 10.15 -19.96
N GLY A 55 13.59 9.41 -19.10
CA GLY A 55 14.16 8.27 -18.35
C GLY A 55 14.99 8.65 -17.12
N ASP A 56 15.30 9.93 -16.87
CA ASP A 56 15.94 10.35 -15.61
C ASP A 56 14.97 10.23 -14.43
N ARG A 57 15.51 9.99 -13.23
CA ARG A 57 14.69 9.82 -12.01
C ARG A 57 14.70 11.09 -11.18
N VAL A 58 13.49 11.54 -10.82
CA VAL A 58 13.24 12.71 -9.98
C VAL A 58 12.61 12.23 -8.67
N GLY A 59 13.33 12.34 -7.56
CA GLY A 59 12.87 11.94 -6.24
C GLY A 59 12.10 13.04 -5.53
N PHE A 60 11.13 12.66 -4.70
CA PHE A 60 10.46 13.57 -3.77
C PHE A 60 10.54 13.02 -2.34
N LEU A 61 11.04 13.82 -1.41
CA LEU A 61 11.11 13.50 0.03
C LEU A 61 10.36 14.57 0.83
N GLY A 62 9.21 14.22 1.36
CA GLY A 62 8.38 15.15 2.12
C GLY A 62 7.16 14.47 2.72
N LEU A 63 6.46 15.19 3.57
CA LEU A 63 5.09 14.87 3.94
C LEU A 63 4.17 15.07 2.72
N ASN A 64 2.87 14.78 2.85
CA ASN A 64 1.93 15.11 1.81
C ASN A 64 1.94 16.65 1.59
N HIS A 65 2.30 17.06 0.40
CA HIS A 65 2.38 18.46 0.02
C HIS A 65 2.08 18.61 -1.48
N PRO A 66 1.47 19.71 -1.94
CA PRO A 66 1.21 19.98 -3.37
C PRO A 66 2.41 19.79 -4.28
N ARG A 67 3.62 20.12 -3.80
CA ARG A 67 4.88 19.92 -4.55
C ARG A 67 5.12 18.46 -4.96
N CYS A 68 4.58 17.49 -4.19
CA CYS A 68 4.63 16.08 -4.59
C CYS A 68 3.90 15.86 -5.93
N PHE A 69 2.67 16.37 -6.06
CA PHE A 69 1.91 16.29 -7.31
C PHE A 69 2.54 17.13 -8.43
N PHE A 70 3.02 18.33 -8.10
CA PHE A 70 3.72 19.17 -9.10
C PHE A 70 4.94 18.45 -9.67
N THR A 71 5.74 17.81 -8.80
CA THR A 71 6.93 17.05 -9.22
C THR A 71 6.55 15.79 -10.00
N LEU A 72 5.54 15.03 -9.56
CA LEU A 72 5.02 13.85 -10.26
C LEU A 72 4.58 14.19 -11.69
N PHE A 73 3.69 15.17 -11.84
CA PHE A 73 3.17 15.52 -13.15
C PHE A 73 4.23 16.20 -14.04
N ALA A 74 5.16 16.97 -13.45
CA ALA A 74 6.27 17.56 -14.18
C ALA A 74 7.22 16.48 -14.71
N ALA A 75 7.59 15.50 -13.90
CA ALA A 75 8.36 14.34 -14.34
C ALA A 75 7.62 13.59 -15.46
N ALA A 76 6.33 13.30 -15.29
CA ALA A 76 5.50 12.64 -16.29
C ALA A 76 5.41 13.41 -17.62
N LYS A 77 5.42 14.76 -17.60
CA LYS A 77 5.45 15.59 -18.82
C LYS A 77 6.80 15.59 -19.54
N LEU A 78 7.87 15.21 -18.83
CA LEU A 78 9.24 15.12 -19.34
C LEU A 78 9.61 13.70 -19.80
N ASP A 79 8.73 12.73 -19.64
CA ASP A 79 9.05 11.30 -19.73
C ASP A 79 10.18 10.91 -18.75
N ALA A 80 10.26 11.62 -17.61
CA ALA A 80 11.12 11.31 -16.49
C ALA A 80 10.36 10.49 -15.45
N ILE A 81 11.09 9.73 -14.65
CA ILE A 81 10.52 8.77 -13.71
C ILE A 81 10.43 9.41 -12.32
N PHE A 82 9.24 9.46 -11.76
CA PHE A 82 9.02 9.95 -10.40
C PHE A 82 9.34 8.86 -9.35
N VAL A 83 10.05 9.22 -8.29
CA VAL A 83 10.43 8.31 -7.20
C VAL A 83 9.98 8.90 -5.86
N PRO A 84 8.80 8.55 -5.35
CA PRO A 84 8.36 8.99 -4.03
C PRO A 84 9.16 8.29 -2.94
N LEU A 85 9.76 9.07 -2.04
CA LEU A 85 10.60 8.56 -0.96
C LEU A 85 9.82 8.54 0.36
N ASN A 86 9.90 7.44 1.07
CA ASN A 86 9.28 7.31 2.38
C ASN A 86 10.07 8.13 3.43
N PHE A 87 9.48 9.21 3.90
CA PHE A 87 10.08 10.14 4.86
C PHE A 87 10.35 9.55 6.26
N ARG A 88 9.80 8.36 6.54
CA ARG A 88 10.00 7.65 7.82
C ARG A 88 11.24 6.77 7.85
N LEU A 89 11.92 6.65 6.71
CA LEU A 89 13.15 5.86 6.59
C LEU A 89 14.34 6.58 7.20
N THR A 90 15.30 5.79 7.66
CA THR A 90 16.60 6.30 8.13
C THR A 90 17.44 6.81 6.97
N GLY A 91 18.46 7.63 7.27
CA GLY A 91 19.40 8.12 6.25
C GLY A 91 20.09 6.99 5.47
N LYS A 92 20.40 5.87 6.13
CA LYS A 92 21.00 4.67 5.50
C LYS A 92 20.06 4.03 4.47
N GLU A 93 18.80 3.89 4.82
CA GLU A 93 17.77 3.33 3.92
C GLU A 93 17.48 4.26 2.75
N LEU A 94 17.37 5.57 3.00
CA LEU A 94 17.23 6.59 1.95
C LEU A 94 18.44 6.58 1.01
N THR A 95 19.66 6.50 1.55
CA THR A 95 20.88 6.38 0.73
C THR A 95 20.84 5.19 -0.20
N PHE A 96 20.39 4.03 0.31
CA PHE A 96 20.23 2.83 -0.52
C PHE A 96 19.24 3.09 -1.68
N ILE A 97 18.04 3.55 -1.39
CA ILE A 97 16.99 3.77 -2.39
C ILE A 97 17.41 4.81 -3.42
N ILE A 98 17.98 5.93 -2.98
CA ILE A 98 18.42 7.03 -3.86
C ILE A 98 19.53 6.56 -4.81
N ARG A 99 20.46 5.75 -4.33
CA ARG A 99 21.53 5.15 -5.14
C ARG A 99 21.00 4.10 -6.12
N ASP A 100 20.14 3.20 -5.65
CA ASP A 100 19.56 2.11 -6.45
C ASP A 100 18.69 2.68 -7.57
N ALA A 101 17.83 3.66 -7.26
CA ALA A 101 17.07 4.39 -8.26
C ALA A 101 17.97 5.22 -9.21
N GLY A 102 19.14 5.63 -8.74
CA GLY A 102 20.05 6.52 -9.48
C GLY A 102 19.41 7.88 -9.73
N LEU A 103 18.95 8.56 -8.68
CA LEU A 103 18.27 9.85 -8.83
C LEU A 103 19.16 10.88 -9.51
N HIS A 104 18.59 11.57 -10.49
CA HIS A 104 19.20 12.77 -11.10
C HIS A 104 18.96 14.00 -10.21
N THR A 105 17.70 14.20 -9.79
CA THR A 105 17.25 15.34 -8.99
C THR A 105 16.52 14.86 -7.75
N LEU A 106 16.80 15.46 -6.61
CA LEU A 106 16.05 15.25 -5.36
C LEU A 106 15.33 16.55 -4.98
N VAL A 107 13.99 16.50 -5.01
CA VAL A 107 13.12 17.55 -4.47
C VAL A 107 12.74 17.17 -3.05
N TYR A 108 12.84 18.08 -2.08
CA TYR A 108 12.54 17.76 -0.68
C TYR A 108 12.00 18.96 0.10
N GLU A 109 11.21 18.64 1.14
CA GLU A 109 10.68 19.64 2.06
C GLU A 109 11.74 20.03 3.10
N GLU A 110 11.69 21.28 3.58
CA GLU A 110 12.64 21.86 4.53
C GLU A 110 12.83 21.00 5.79
N ALA A 111 11.76 20.39 6.29
CA ALA A 111 11.80 19.51 7.47
C ALA A 111 12.76 18.32 7.32
N PHE A 112 13.14 17.96 6.10
CA PHE A 112 14.06 16.85 5.80
C PHE A 112 15.46 17.31 5.41
N ALA A 113 15.76 18.60 5.48
CA ALA A 113 17.07 19.16 5.09
C ALA A 113 18.22 18.53 5.88
N SER A 114 18.07 18.36 7.19
CA SER A 114 19.12 17.80 8.04
C SER A 114 19.50 16.36 7.67
N ILE A 115 18.51 15.52 7.32
CA ILE A 115 18.79 14.14 6.88
C ILE A 115 19.38 14.12 5.47
N VAL A 116 18.92 15.00 4.56
CA VAL A 116 19.49 15.14 3.21
C VAL A 116 20.94 15.58 3.27
N ASP A 117 21.26 16.61 4.07
CA ASP A 117 22.63 17.11 4.24
C ASP A 117 23.56 16.04 4.83
N ALA A 118 23.07 15.26 5.78
CA ALA A 118 23.85 14.19 6.41
C ALA A 118 24.23 13.07 5.43
N ILE A 119 23.40 12.77 4.41
CA ILE A 119 23.65 11.70 3.44
C ILE A 119 24.18 12.21 2.09
N ARG A 120 24.13 13.52 1.85
CA ARG A 120 24.48 14.15 0.54
C ARG A 120 25.84 13.71 0.02
N GLY A 121 26.85 13.62 0.89
CA GLY A 121 28.20 13.20 0.53
C GLY A 121 28.31 11.76 0.03
N ASP A 122 27.32 10.94 0.34
CA ASP A 122 27.22 9.55 -0.07
C ASP A 122 26.40 9.35 -1.36
N LEU A 123 25.81 10.40 -1.93
CA LEU A 123 24.88 10.32 -3.06
C LEU A 123 25.52 10.84 -4.35
N ASN A 124 25.07 10.30 -5.49
CA ASN A 124 25.43 10.78 -6.82
C ASN A 124 24.31 11.64 -7.46
N VAL A 125 23.49 12.28 -6.63
CA VAL A 125 22.42 13.19 -7.09
C VAL A 125 23.06 14.46 -7.62
N ARG A 126 22.67 14.86 -8.83
CA ARG A 126 23.26 16.05 -9.50
C ARG A 126 22.65 17.34 -8.98
N GLU A 127 21.33 17.34 -8.78
CA GLU A 127 20.58 18.54 -8.44
C GLU A 127 19.73 18.33 -7.17
N TYR A 128 19.74 19.31 -6.31
CA TYR A 128 18.97 19.33 -5.08
C TYR A 128 18.05 20.55 -5.07
N VAL A 129 16.75 20.32 -4.90
CA VAL A 129 15.72 21.35 -4.84
C VAL A 129 15.01 21.25 -3.48
N CYS A 130 15.16 22.26 -2.64
CA CYS A 130 14.48 22.34 -1.35
C CYS A 130 13.25 23.25 -1.43
N ALA A 131 12.29 23.06 -0.53
CA ALA A 131 11.15 23.96 -0.40
C ALA A 131 11.56 25.44 -0.28
N VAL A 132 12.66 25.69 0.45
CA VAL A 132 13.34 26.99 0.55
C VAL A 132 14.80 26.85 0.16
N GLU A 133 15.42 27.92 -0.31
CA GLU A 133 16.85 27.92 -0.64
C GLU A 133 17.69 27.74 0.64
N GLN A 134 18.45 26.64 0.71
CA GLN A 134 19.34 26.36 1.84
C GLN A 134 20.34 25.23 1.52
N GLY A 135 21.46 25.22 2.29
CA GLY A 135 22.39 24.08 2.28
C GLY A 135 22.99 23.74 0.90
N GLY A 136 23.11 24.72 0.01
CA GLY A 136 23.56 24.51 -1.37
C GLY A 136 22.50 23.83 -2.26
N SER A 137 21.24 23.83 -1.84
CA SER A 137 20.08 23.40 -2.64
C SER A 137 19.35 24.62 -3.18
N ARG A 138 18.87 24.51 -4.41
CA ARG A 138 18.02 25.52 -5.05
C ARG A 138 16.65 25.59 -4.36
N GLY A 139 16.08 26.80 -4.20
CA GLY A 139 14.70 26.96 -3.74
C GLY A 139 13.70 26.48 -4.77
N PHE A 140 12.56 25.88 -4.32
CA PHE A 140 11.50 25.45 -5.24
C PHE A 140 10.91 26.65 -6.01
N ASP A 141 10.75 27.79 -5.37
CA ASP A 141 10.26 29.00 -6.02
C ASP A 141 11.24 29.52 -7.08
N GLU A 142 12.56 29.42 -6.85
CA GLU A 142 13.58 29.74 -7.84
C GLU A 142 13.51 28.77 -9.03
N LEU A 143 13.23 27.48 -8.80
CA LEU A 143 13.09 26.50 -9.87
C LEU A 143 11.98 26.89 -10.85
N VAL A 144 10.88 27.49 -10.38
CA VAL A 144 9.71 27.87 -11.19
C VAL A 144 9.70 29.31 -11.65
N HIS A 145 10.58 30.16 -11.04
CA HIS A 145 10.69 31.57 -11.39
C HIS A 145 11.12 31.72 -12.86
N ASP A 146 10.48 32.63 -13.59
CA ASP A 146 10.75 32.91 -15.02
C ASP A 146 10.63 31.73 -15.99
N GLN A 147 10.11 30.58 -15.53
CA GLN A 147 9.87 29.44 -16.41
C GLN A 147 8.62 29.63 -17.26
N ARG A 148 8.65 29.04 -18.47
CA ARG A 148 7.49 29.00 -19.35
C ARG A 148 6.40 28.13 -18.71
N ASP A 149 5.15 28.54 -18.91
CA ASP A 149 3.95 27.80 -18.46
C ASP A 149 3.25 27.06 -19.60
N SER A 150 3.83 27.09 -20.81
CA SER A 150 3.33 26.38 -21.99
C SER A 150 3.58 24.88 -21.87
N ASP A 151 2.69 24.09 -22.47
CA ASP A 151 2.85 22.64 -22.53
C ASP A 151 4.18 22.24 -23.22
N LEU A 152 4.73 21.13 -22.77
CA LEU A 152 5.98 20.60 -23.29
C LEU A 152 5.71 19.73 -24.52
N ASP A 153 6.61 19.81 -25.49
CA ASP A 153 6.65 18.88 -26.62
C ASP A 153 7.53 17.68 -26.23
N CYS A 154 6.90 16.66 -25.66
CA CYS A 154 7.53 15.42 -25.26
C CYS A 154 6.63 14.25 -25.68
N GLN A 155 7.20 13.26 -26.31
CA GLN A 155 6.48 12.03 -26.66
C GLN A 155 6.63 11.04 -25.52
N VAL A 156 5.51 10.57 -25.00
CA VAL A 156 5.45 9.62 -23.89
C VAL A 156 4.62 8.41 -24.32
N SER A 157 5.14 7.22 -24.08
CA SER A 157 4.40 5.98 -24.33
C SER A 157 3.69 5.51 -23.08
N MET A 158 2.59 4.79 -23.26
CA MET A 158 1.93 4.07 -22.15
C MET A 158 2.84 3.02 -21.50
N ASP A 159 3.85 2.52 -22.23
CA ASP A 159 4.80 1.51 -21.76
C ASP A 159 6.04 2.11 -21.07
N ASP A 160 6.19 3.44 -21.11
CA ASP A 160 7.29 4.12 -20.43
C ASP A 160 7.03 4.13 -18.91
N VAL A 161 8.11 4.02 -18.14
CA VAL A 161 8.01 3.99 -16.67
C VAL A 161 7.74 5.40 -16.14
N ALA A 162 6.62 5.58 -15.47
CA ALA A 162 6.23 6.85 -14.85
C ALA A 162 6.69 6.97 -13.39
N VAL A 163 6.65 5.87 -12.65
CA VAL A 163 6.93 5.83 -11.21
C VAL A 163 7.77 4.60 -10.87
N ILE A 164 8.81 4.78 -10.04
CA ILE A 164 9.43 3.66 -9.32
C ILE A 164 9.04 3.80 -7.86
N MET A 165 8.25 2.86 -7.35
CA MET A 165 7.81 2.87 -5.96
C MET A 165 8.46 1.73 -5.18
N TYR A 166 9.22 2.08 -4.14
CA TYR A 166 9.96 1.10 -3.36
C TYR A 166 9.07 0.41 -2.33
N THR A 167 9.10 -0.92 -2.33
CA THR A 167 8.41 -1.78 -1.37
C THR A 167 9.42 -2.47 -0.46
N SER A 168 8.98 -2.80 0.77
CA SER A 168 9.80 -3.62 1.68
C SER A 168 9.88 -5.05 1.12
N GLY A 169 10.99 -5.37 0.46
CA GLY A 169 11.21 -6.70 -0.09
C GLY A 169 11.20 -7.80 0.98
N THR A 170 10.83 -9.01 0.57
CA THR A 170 10.83 -10.21 1.44
C THR A 170 12.22 -10.59 1.94
N THR A 171 13.26 -10.15 1.26
CA THR A 171 14.67 -10.41 1.55
C THR A 171 15.32 -9.33 2.43
N GLY A 172 14.54 -8.37 2.96
CA GLY A 172 15.03 -7.26 3.79
C GLY A 172 15.62 -6.08 3.01
N ARG A 173 15.80 -6.19 1.69
CA ARG A 173 16.20 -5.05 0.84
C ARG A 173 14.98 -4.54 0.07
N PRO A 174 14.74 -3.21 0.03
CA PRO A 174 13.67 -2.63 -0.77
C PRO A 174 13.81 -2.97 -2.25
N LYS A 175 12.68 -3.23 -2.93
CA LYS A 175 12.59 -3.42 -4.38
C LYS A 175 11.78 -2.28 -4.98
N GLY A 176 12.26 -1.67 -6.07
CA GLY A 176 11.56 -0.61 -6.79
C GLY A 176 10.61 -1.20 -7.83
N ALA A 177 9.30 -1.22 -7.57
CA ALA A 177 8.31 -1.62 -8.56
C ALA A 177 8.19 -0.54 -9.64
N MET A 178 8.37 -0.91 -10.91
CA MET A 178 8.26 -0.03 -12.06
C MET A 178 6.80 0.04 -12.53
N LEU A 179 6.17 1.18 -12.30
CA LEU A 179 4.80 1.46 -12.76
C LEU A 179 4.88 2.32 -14.01
N THR A 180 4.35 1.82 -15.12
CA THR A 180 4.27 2.57 -16.37
C THR A 180 3.14 3.59 -16.33
N HIS A 181 3.15 4.55 -17.24
CA HIS A 181 2.01 5.44 -17.45
C HIS A 181 0.73 4.65 -17.66
N GLY A 182 0.80 3.57 -18.43
CA GLY A 182 -0.30 2.66 -18.68
C GLY A 182 -0.83 2.00 -17.41
N ASN A 183 0.05 1.46 -16.56
CA ASN A 183 -0.37 0.81 -15.31
C ASN A 183 -1.22 1.75 -14.45
N ILE A 184 -0.78 3.00 -14.29
CA ILE A 184 -1.49 4.01 -13.51
C ILE A 184 -2.83 4.39 -14.15
N ILE A 185 -2.84 4.65 -15.45
CA ILE A 185 -4.06 5.06 -16.17
C ILE A 185 -5.11 3.94 -16.16
N TRP A 186 -4.72 2.70 -16.40
CA TRP A 186 -5.65 1.56 -16.34
C TRP A 186 -6.18 1.31 -14.94
N ASN A 187 -5.34 1.48 -13.91
CA ASN A 187 -5.84 1.46 -12.53
C ASN A 187 -6.87 2.57 -12.29
N ASN A 188 -6.64 3.80 -12.77
CA ASN A 188 -7.59 4.91 -12.63
C ASN A 188 -8.92 4.61 -13.34
N ILE A 189 -8.89 3.90 -14.48
CA ILE A 189 -10.09 3.44 -15.17
C ILE A 189 -10.82 2.40 -14.33
N ASN A 190 -10.12 1.37 -13.83
CA ASN A 190 -10.68 0.34 -12.94
C ASN A 190 -11.33 0.97 -11.70
N THR A 191 -10.62 1.86 -11.01
CA THR A 191 -11.15 2.61 -9.84
C THR A 191 -12.41 3.39 -10.21
N SER A 192 -12.37 4.11 -11.34
CA SER A 192 -13.49 4.93 -11.77
C SER A 192 -14.75 4.12 -12.08
N LEU A 193 -14.59 2.90 -12.59
CA LEU A 193 -15.70 1.99 -12.87
C LEU A 193 -16.20 1.31 -11.59
N ALA A 194 -15.29 0.89 -10.70
CA ALA A 194 -15.64 0.22 -9.46
C ALA A 194 -16.36 1.14 -8.46
N ASP A 195 -15.92 2.40 -8.37
CA ASP A 195 -16.43 3.37 -7.40
C ASP A 195 -17.56 4.27 -7.94
N ASP A 196 -17.93 4.12 -9.22
CA ASP A 196 -18.85 5.05 -9.91
C ASP A 196 -18.46 6.52 -9.68
N ALA A 197 -17.15 6.81 -9.76
CA ALA A 197 -16.58 8.11 -9.47
C ALA A 197 -16.99 9.17 -10.49
N THR A 198 -17.31 10.38 -10.04
CA THR A 198 -17.75 11.49 -10.88
C THR A 198 -16.81 12.69 -10.80
N SER A 199 -17.00 13.69 -11.70
CA SER A 199 -16.28 14.97 -11.65
C SER A 199 -16.69 15.86 -10.48
N HIS A 200 -17.75 15.51 -9.76
CA HIS A 200 -18.22 16.26 -8.58
C HIS A 200 -17.63 15.76 -7.27
N GLU A 201 -16.78 14.73 -7.32
CA GLU A 201 -16.10 14.22 -6.15
C GLU A 201 -15.16 15.27 -5.53
N ARG A 202 -15.11 15.22 -4.21
CA ARG A 202 -14.11 15.91 -3.38
C ARG A 202 -13.43 14.85 -2.53
N THR A 203 -12.27 14.36 -2.98
CA THR A 203 -11.57 13.30 -2.29
C THR A 203 -10.55 13.87 -1.31
N LEU A 204 -10.63 13.43 -0.03
CA LEU A 204 -9.65 13.79 0.98
C LEU A 204 -8.47 12.82 0.95
N VAL A 205 -7.27 13.37 0.86
CA VAL A 205 -6.01 12.61 0.80
C VAL A 205 -5.19 12.89 2.05
N VAL A 206 -5.16 11.93 2.97
CA VAL A 206 -4.40 11.94 4.23
C VAL A 206 -3.42 10.77 4.32
N ALA A 207 -3.65 9.72 3.51
CA ALA A 207 -2.72 8.60 3.40
C ALA A 207 -1.42 9.07 2.72
N PRO A 208 -0.25 8.53 3.12
CA PRO A 208 1.03 8.97 2.59
C PRO A 208 1.15 8.76 1.07
N LEU A 209 1.55 9.80 0.33
CA LEU A 209 1.71 9.77 -1.13
C LEU A 209 2.88 8.91 -1.60
N PHE A 210 3.79 8.52 -0.73
CA PHE A 210 4.87 7.58 -1.06
C PHE A 210 4.41 6.11 -1.05
N HIS A 211 3.17 5.82 -0.65
CA HIS A 211 2.52 4.52 -0.80
C HIS A 211 1.53 4.56 -1.96
N ILE A 212 1.44 3.44 -2.69
CA ILE A 212 0.54 3.32 -3.84
C ILE A 212 -0.93 3.57 -3.45
N GLY A 213 -1.35 3.15 -2.25
CA GLY A 213 -2.69 3.41 -1.75
C GLY A 213 -2.98 4.91 -1.61
N GLY A 214 -2.06 5.68 -1.02
CA GLY A 214 -2.19 7.13 -0.89
C GLY A 214 -2.12 7.87 -2.23
N LEU A 215 -1.27 7.38 -3.14
CA LEU A 215 -1.04 8.04 -4.43
C LEU A 215 -2.10 7.71 -5.48
N ASN A 216 -2.50 6.43 -5.61
CA ASN A 216 -3.22 5.95 -6.79
C ASN A 216 -4.56 5.25 -6.52
N VAL A 217 -5.06 5.21 -5.28
CA VAL A 217 -6.43 4.75 -5.02
C VAL A 217 -7.43 5.85 -5.39
N THR A 218 -7.30 7.05 -4.82
CA THR A 218 -8.27 8.12 -5.05
C THR A 218 -7.70 9.32 -5.81
N PRO A 219 -6.51 9.90 -5.51
CA PRO A 219 -6.17 11.22 -6.05
C PRO A 219 -5.91 11.22 -7.56
N LEU A 220 -5.16 10.25 -8.10
CA LEU A 220 -4.86 10.24 -9.55
C LEU A 220 -6.12 9.94 -10.38
N ALA A 221 -7.02 9.08 -9.88
CA ALA A 221 -8.33 8.87 -10.48
C ALA A 221 -9.21 10.13 -10.41
N ALA A 222 -9.19 10.87 -9.30
CA ALA A 222 -9.91 12.13 -9.14
C ALA A 222 -9.41 13.19 -10.14
N PHE A 223 -8.10 13.38 -10.29
CA PHE A 223 -7.55 14.27 -11.31
C PHE A 223 -7.99 13.84 -12.72
N ALA A 224 -7.97 12.54 -13.05
CA ALA A 224 -8.41 12.04 -14.35
C ALA A 224 -9.90 12.31 -14.60
N LYS A 225 -10.75 12.29 -13.59
CA LYS A 225 -12.19 12.60 -13.67
C LYS A 225 -12.51 14.09 -13.73
N GLY A 226 -11.61 14.97 -13.34
CA GLY A 226 -11.87 16.41 -13.19
C GLY A 226 -12.51 16.76 -11.83
N ALA A 227 -12.33 15.90 -10.84
CA ALA A 227 -12.77 16.07 -9.46
C ALA A 227 -11.78 16.90 -8.64
N THR A 228 -12.11 17.23 -7.40
CA THR A 228 -11.26 18.00 -6.49
C THR A 228 -10.52 17.07 -5.54
N VAL A 229 -9.20 17.21 -5.47
CA VAL A 229 -8.35 16.61 -4.44
C VAL A 229 -8.18 17.62 -3.30
N VAL A 230 -8.59 17.25 -2.09
CA VAL A 230 -8.31 18.00 -0.85
C VAL A 230 -7.17 17.25 -0.15
N LEU A 231 -6.01 17.89 -0.06
CA LEU A 231 -4.79 17.29 0.44
C LEU A 231 -4.52 17.75 1.87
N GLU A 232 -4.25 16.81 2.75
CA GLU A 232 -3.74 17.08 4.09
C GLU A 232 -2.38 16.43 4.32
N GLN A 233 -1.58 17.10 5.13
CA GLN A 233 -0.18 16.77 5.36
C GLN A 233 -0.02 15.42 6.03
N MET A 234 -0.87 15.11 7.00
CA MET A 234 -0.90 13.86 7.75
C MET A 234 -2.31 13.59 8.26
N PHE A 235 -2.56 12.33 8.58
CA PHE A 235 -3.78 11.92 9.24
C PHE A 235 -3.80 12.37 10.71
N GLU A 236 -4.86 13.09 11.10
CA GLU A 236 -5.23 13.44 12.47
C GLU A 236 -6.76 13.32 12.58
N PRO A 237 -7.32 12.48 13.49
CA PRO A 237 -8.75 12.15 13.49
C PRO A 237 -9.69 13.36 13.59
N SER A 238 -9.41 14.32 14.49
CA SER A 238 -10.24 15.50 14.69
C SER A 238 -10.24 16.39 13.45
N LEU A 239 -9.05 16.67 12.90
CA LEU A 239 -8.88 17.49 11.71
C LEU A 239 -9.56 16.85 10.49
N VAL A 240 -9.44 15.53 10.32
CA VAL A 240 -10.11 14.81 9.22
C VAL A 240 -11.63 14.94 9.31
N LEU A 241 -12.20 14.75 10.51
CA LEU A 241 -13.64 14.90 10.75
C LEU A 241 -14.11 16.33 10.46
N GLU A 242 -13.33 17.33 10.86
CA GLU A 242 -13.60 18.73 10.59
C GLU A 242 -13.56 19.06 9.09
N ILE A 243 -12.54 18.61 8.37
CA ILE A 243 -12.41 18.83 6.93
C ILE A 243 -13.53 18.14 6.16
N ILE A 244 -13.95 16.95 6.56
CA ILE A 244 -15.09 16.26 5.94
C ILE A 244 -16.35 17.14 5.98
N GLU A 245 -16.66 17.72 7.14
CA GLU A 245 -17.80 18.59 7.32
C GLU A 245 -17.65 19.91 6.54
N GLN A 246 -16.53 20.65 6.75
CA GLN A 246 -16.31 21.97 6.20
C GLN A 246 -16.13 21.97 4.69
N GLN A 247 -15.38 21.01 4.15
CA GLN A 247 -15.06 20.90 2.73
C GLN A 247 -16.05 20.01 1.97
N ARG A 248 -17.09 19.47 2.66
CA ARG A 248 -18.08 18.57 2.06
C ARG A 248 -17.43 17.42 1.29
N ILE A 249 -16.50 16.75 1.94
CA ILE A 249 -15.76 15.62 1.36
C ILE A 249 -16.74 14.50 0.99
N THR A 250 -16.53 13.89 -0.17
CA THR A 250 -17.38 12.81 -0.69
C THR A 250 -16.73 11.45 -0.61
N SER A 251 -15.40 11.41 -0.62
CA SER A 251 -14.63 10.17 -0.57
C SER A 251 -13.28 10.36 0.12
N MET A 252 -12.74 9.27 0.69
CA MET A 252 -11.41 9.22 1.27
C MET A 252 -10.89 7.79 1.21
N PHE A 253 -9.60 7.62 0.88
CA PHE A 253 -8.90 6.35 1.09
C PHE A 253 -8.19 6.35 2.44
N GLY A 254 -8.27 5.22 3.15
CA GLY A 254 -7.52 4.98 4.38
C GLY A 254 -7.34 3.51 4.70
N VAL A 255 -6.49 3.23 5.69
CA VAL A 255 -6.37 1.90 6.28
C VAL A 255 -7.36 1.76 7.44
N PRO A 256 -7.77 0.52 7.83
CA PRO A 256 -8.78 0.32 8.87
C PRO A 256 -8.49 1.07 10.19
N ALA A 257 -7.21 1.18 10.59
CA ALA A 257 -6.81 1.89 11.81
C ALA A 257 -7.19 3.38 11.78
N MET A 258 -7.09 4.05 10.62
CA MET A 258 -7.49 5.46 10.50
C MET A 258 -8.98 5.63 10.79
N PHE A 259 -9.82 4.79 10.19
CA PHE A 259 -11.26 4.80 10.43
C PHE A 259 -11.63 4.42 11.86
N LEU A 260 -10.89 3.50 12.48
CA LEU A 260 -11.07 3.16 13.89
C LEU A 260 -10.77 4.37 14.79
N PHE A 261 -9.67 5.07 14.56
CA PHE A 261 -9.32 6.27 15.35
C PHE A 261 -10.35 7.40 15.17
N MET A 262 -10.87 7.60 13.94
CA MET A 262 -11.97 8.54 13.70
C MET A 262 -13.22 8.12 14.49
N ALA A 263 -13.61 6.84 14.43
CA ALA A 263 -14.81 6.33 15.12
C ALA A 263 -14.71 6.42 16.65
N GLN A 264 -13.51 6.36 17.20
CA GLN A 264 -13.26 6.51 18.64
C GLN A 264 -13.15 7.97 19.09
N HIS A 265 -13.02 8.94 18.16
CA HIS A 265 -12.91 10.35 18.50
C HIS A 265 -14.27 10.92 18.93
N PRO A 266 -14.34 11.77 19.99
CA PRO A 266 -15.58 12.37 20.44
C PRO A 266 -16.38 13.09 19.35
N ASP A 267 -15.69 13.79 18.45
CA ASP A 267 -16.28 14.53 17.33
C ASP A 267 -16.99 13.62 16.31
N PHE A 268 -16.66 12.35 16.26
CA PHE A 268 -17.31 11.42 15.33
C PHE A 268 -18.83 11.39 15.48
N ALA A 269 -19.34 11.50 16.70
CA ALA A 269 -20.79 11.49 16.98
C ALA A 269 -21.49 12.79 16.54
N THR A 270 -20.79 13.92 16.50
CA THR A 270 -21.38 15.27 16.37
C THR A 270 -21.15 15.92 15.00
N ARG A 271 -20.06 15.60 14.31
CA ARG A 271 -19.73 16.15 12.99
C ARG A 271 -20.68 15.65 11.91
N ASP A 272 -21.01 16.51 10.95
CA ASP A 272 -21.79 16.16 9.76
C ASP A 272 -20.93 15.43 8.73
N LEU A 273 -21.14 14.12 8.62
CA LEU A 273 -20.47 13.25 7.63
C LEU A 273 -21.40 12.90 6.46
N SER A 274 -22.55 13.55 6.32
CA SER A 274 -23.57 13.23 5.32
C SER A 274 -23.14 13.46 3.87
N SER A 275 -22.03 14.19 3.65
CA SER A 275 -21.44 14.36 2.32
C SER A 275 -20.67 13.13 1.84
N ILE A 276 -20.26 12.24 2.74
CA ILE A 276 -19.52 11.05 2.37
C ILE A 276 -20.38 10.12 1.55
N ARG A 277 -19.99 9.88 0.32
CA ARG A 277 -20.57 8.89 -0.57
C ARG A 277 -19.99 7.50 -0.30
N MET A 278 -18.68 7.43 -0.06
CA MET A 278 -18.00 6.18 0.29
C MET A 278 -16.63 6.41 0.91
N PHE A 279 -16.18 5.46 1.71
CA PHE A 279 -14.78 5.33 2.07
C PHE A 279 -14.15 4.15 1.34
N ALA A 280 -13.00 4.37 0.70
CA ALA A 280 -12.16 3.32 0.17
C ALA A 280 -11.22 2.82 1.27
N VAL A 281 -11.26 1.53 1.57
CA VAL A 281 -10.49 0.93 2.67
C VAL A 281 -9.63 -0.20 2.13
N GLY A 282 -8.35 -0.21 2.47
CA GLY A 282 -7.44 -1.25 2.00
C GLY A 282 -6.16 -1.36 2.83
N GLY A 283 -5.28 -2.26 2.40
CA GLY A 283 -3.97 -2.50 3.05
C GLY A 283 -4.02 -3.43 4.26
N ALA A 284 -5.21 -3.72 4.81
CA ALA A 284 -5.44 -4.71 5.85
C ALA A 284 -6.92 -5.16 5.82
N PRO A 285 -7.28 -6.32 6.40
CA PRO A 285 -8.67 -6.73 6.57
C PRO A 285 -9.48 -5.72 7.39
N VAL A 286 -10.73 -5.49 6.99
CA VAL A 286 -11.63 -4.55 7.68
C VAL A 286 -12.46 -5.30 8.73
N PRO A 287 -12.37 -4.94 10.04
CA PRO A 287 -13.17 -5.58 11.06
C PRO A 287 -14.68 -5.35 10.86
N GLU A 288 -15.49 -6.38 11.07
CA GLU A 288 -16.95 -6.30 10.98
C GLU A 288 -17.54 -5.18 11.86
N ALA A 289 -17.01 -5.03 13.08
CA ALA A 289 -17.43 -3.97 14.00
C ALA A 289 -17.28 -2.58 13.39
N LEU A 290 -16.20 -2.35 12.63
CA LEU A 290 -15.94 -1.07 11.97
C LEU A 290 -16.95 -0.82 10.84
N ILE A 291 -17.25 -1.84 10.03
CA ILE A 291 -18.26 -1.76 8.96
C ILE A 291 -19.62 -1.36 9.57
N LYS A 292 -20.01 -2.00 10.69
CA LYS A 292 -21.28 -1.72 11.37
C LYS A 292 -21.34 -0.31 11.96
N ILE A 293 -20.26 0.19 12.56
CA ILE A 293 -20.19 1.55 13.13
C ILE A 293 -20.48 2.60 12.05
N TYR A 294 -19.82 2.51 10.91
CA TYR A 294 -20.00 3.45 9.82
C TYR A 294 -21.32 3.23 9.06
N GLY A 295 -21.73 1.97 8.87
CA GLY A 295 -23.01 1.60 8.29
C GLY A 295 -24.20 2.15 9.07
N ALA A 296 -24.13 2.21 10.41
CA ALA A 296 -25.15 2.85 11.26
C ALA A 296 -25.30 4.36 11.00
N ARG A 297 -24.29 5.00 10.38
CA ARG A 297 -24.33 6.39 9.93
C ARG A 297 -24.62 6.55 8.42
N GLY A 298 -24.95 5.43 7.75
CA GLY A 298 -25.19 5.43 6.30
C GLY A 298 -23.94 5.62 5.45
N ILE A 299 -22.75 5.39 6.01
CA ILE A 299 -21.47 5.56 5.31
C ILE A 299 -20.97 4.19 4.84
N PRO A 300 -20.91 3.95 3.52
CA PRO A 300 -20.46 2.67 2.98
C PRO A 300 -18.94 2.56 2.96
N PHE A 301 -18.43 1.33 3.12
CA PHE A 301 -17.04 0.96 2.90
C PHE A 301 -16.89 0.14 1.63
N ASN A 302 -16.16 0.67 0.65
CA ASN A 302 -15.63 -0.10 -0.45
C ASN A 302 -14.26 -0.63 -0.04
N GLN A 303 -14.10 -1.96 -0.05
CA GLN A 303 -12.84 -2.56 0.35
C GLN A 303 -12.01 -2.91 -0.89
N GLY A 304 -10.70 -2.68 -0.82
CA GLY A 304 -9.78 -2.97 -1.90
C GLY A 304 -8.62 -3.84 -1.44
N TYR A 305 -8.30 -4.85 -2.21
CA TYR A 305 -7.07 -5.62 -2.12
C TYR A 305 -6.17 -5.30 -3.30
N GLY A 306 -4.87 -5.21 -3.02
CA GLY A 306 -3.86 -5.01 -4.04
C GLY A 306 -2.49 -4.72 -3.46
N LEU A 307 -1.56 -4.55 -4.36
CA LEU A 307 -0.14 -4.38 -4.08
C LEU A 307 0.40 -3.19 -4.88
N THR A 308 1.58 -2.72 -4.55
CA THR A 308 2.28 -1.73 -5.38
C THR A 308 2.45 -2.25 -6.81
N GLU A 309 2.73 -3.53 -6.94
CA GLU A 309 2.93 -4.26 -8.18
C GLU A 309 1.66 -4.37 -9.06
N THR A 310 0.48 -4.06 -8.50
CA THR A 310 -0.80 -4.05 -9.24
C THR A 310 -1.42 -2.65 -9.37
N ALA A 311 -0.74 -1.59 -8.97
CA ALA A 311 -0.97 -0.15 -9.16
C ALA A 311 -2.25 0.51 -8.57
N PRO A 312 -2.92 0.14 -7.45
CA PRO A 312 -2.75 -1.05 -6.65
C PRO A 312 -3.80 -2.15 -6.86
N PHE A 313 -4.94 -1.92 -7.56
CA PHE A 313 -6.11 -2.80 -7.49
C PHE A 313 -5.90 -4.19 -8.10
N ALA A 314 -6.08 -5.23 -7.28
CA ALA A 314 -6.25 -6.61 -7.71
C ALA A 314 -7.69 -7.09 -7.51
N CYS A 315 -8.32 -6.76 -6.35
CA CYS A 315 -9.73 -7.05 -6.10
C CYS A 315 -10.43 -5.85 -5.46
N PHE A 316 -11.75 -5.83 -5.60
CA PHE A 316 -12.63 -4.78 -5.10
C PHE A 316 -13.91 -5.40 -4.53
N LEU A 317 -14.27 -5.07 -3.30
CA LEU A 317 -15.52 -5.47 -2.64
C LEU A 317 -16.44 -4.26 -2.51
N PRO A 318 -17.58 -4.23 -3.25
CA PRO A 318 -18.56 -3.18 -3.13
C PRO A 318 -19.18 -3.12 -1.73
N ALA A 319 -19.58 -1.93 -1.32
CA ALA A 319 -20.10 -1.70 0.03
C ALA A 319 -21.41 -2.45 0.33
N ASP A 320 -22.26 -2.67 -0.66
CA ASP A 320 -23.50 -3.43 -0.54
C ASP A 320 -23.25 -4.93 -0.25
N MET A 321 -22.08 -5.44 -0.65
CA MET A 321 -21.65 -6.81 -0.38
C MET A 321 -20.77 -6.94 0.88
N ALA A 322 -20.42 -5.83 1.53
CA ALA A 322 -19.43 -5.82 2.62
C ALA A 322 -19.83 -6.67 3.83
N ILE A 323 -21.12 -6.82 4.13
CA ILE A 323 -21.62 -7.68 5.22
C ILE A 323 -21.82 -9.12 4.75
N GLU A 324 -22.40 -9.33 3.57
CA GLU A 324 -22.67 -10.67 3.04
C GLU A 324 -21.35 -11.43 2.74
N LYS A 325 -20.36 -10.73 2.19
CA LYS A 325 -19.03 -11.26 1.85
C LYS A 325 -17.96 -10.79 2.86
N LEU A 326 -18.30 -10.78 4.13
CA LEU A 326 -17.40 -10.35 5.20
C LEU A 326 -16.05 -11.10 5.14
N GLY A 327 -14.95 -10.37 5.21
CA GLY A 327 -13.58 -10.90 5.10
C GLY A 327 -13.10 -11.15 3.67
N SER A 328 -13.96 -10.95 2.67
CA SER A 328 -13.56 -11.04 1.26
C SER A 328 -12.69 -9.84 0.85
N ALA A 329 -11.73 -10.10 -0.03
CA ALA A 329 -11.02 -9.08 -0.80
C ALA A 329 -11.84 -8.52 -1.97
N GLY A 330 -12.99 -9.15 -2.29
CA GLY A 330 -13.86 -8.79 -3.39
C GLY A 330 -13.64 -9.61 -4.66
N ILE A 331 -14.04 -9.01 -5.79
CA ILE A 331 -13.92 -9.58 -7.14
C ILE A 331 -12.89 -8.80 -7.96
N ALA A 332 -12.45 -9.37 -9.07
CA ALA A 332 -11.54 -8.71 -10.00
C ALA A 332 -12.17 -7.44 -10.61
N PRO A 333 -11.41 -6.32 -10.74
CA PRO A 333 -11.87 -5.14 -11.45
C PRO A 333 -12.04 -5.41 -12.96
N PHE A 334 -12.75 -4.53 -13.65
CA PHE A 334 -13.21 -4.75 -15.03
C PHE A 334 -12.09 -5.11 -16.02
N PHE A 335 -10.91 -4.50 -15.92
CA PHE A 335 -9.77 -4.74 -16.81
C PHE A 335 -8.64 -5.54 -16.14
N THR A 336 -8.95 -6.34 -15.13
CA THR A 336 -7.94 -7.13 -14.41
C THR A 336 -8.48 -8.54 -14.23
N ASP A 337 -7.67 -9.53 -14.59
CA ASP A 337 -7.96 -10.95 -14.32
C ASP A 337 -7.28 -11.35 -13.01
N VAL A 338 -7.99 -12.11 -12.18
CA VAL A 338 -7.48 -12.71 -10.94
C VAL A 338 -7.90 -14.17 -10.90
N LYS A 339 -6.99 -15.04 -10.52
CA LYS A 339 -7.27 -16.46 -10.31
C LYS A 339 -6.46 -17.04 -9.15
N ILE A 340 -6.80 -18.24 -8.73
CA ILE A 340 -6.05 -19.01 -7.73
C ILE A 340 -5.36 -20.17 -8.45
N VAL A 341 -4.07 -20.39 -8.16
CA VAL A 341 -3.28 -21.45 -8.78
C VAL A 341 -2.56 -22.30 -7.73
N ASP A 342 -2.29 -23.56 -8.10
CA ASP A 342 -1.44 -24.47 -7.36
C ASP A 342 0.07 -24.17 -7.58
N GLU A 343 0.95 -25.06 -7.10
CA GLU A 343 2.40 -24.93 -7.25
C GLU A 343 2.90 -25.13 -8.69
N ASP A 344 2.09 -25.75 -9.55
CA ASP A 344 2.36 -26.02 -10.97
C ASP A 344 1.66 -25.00 -11.90
N ASP A 345 1.13 -23.88 -11.37
CA ASP A 345 0.37 -22.84 -12.07
C ASP A 345 -0.97 -23.28 -12.68
N HIS A 346 -1.52 -24.41 -12.26
CA HIS A 346 -2.85 -24.83 -12.68
C HIS A 346 -3.93 -24.16 -11.83
N ASP A 347 -5.05 -23.81 -12.46
CA ASP A 347 -6.20 -23.26 -11.78
C ASP A 347 -6.77 -24.27 -10.77
N VAL A 348 -6.99 -23.82 -9.52
CA VAL A 348 -7.64 -24.65 -8.49
C VAL A 348 -9.16 -24.45 -8.49
N PRO A 349 -9.95 -25.49 -8.11
CA PRO A 349 -11.39 -25.38 -7.94
C PRO A 349 -11.80 -24.32 -6.91
N ASP A 350 -13.03 -23.81 -7.02
CA ASP A 350 -13.60 -22.93 -6.01
C ASP A 350 -13.63 -23.59 -4.63
N GLY A 351 -13.25 -22.83 -3.61
CA GLY A 351 -13.13 -23.31 -2.23
C GLY A 351 -11.78 -23.93 -1.89
N GLU A 352 -10.93 -24.22 -2.87
CA GLU A 352 -9.58 -24.72 -2.63
C GLU A 352 -8.57 -23.56 -2.47
N ARG A 353 -7.47 -23.85 -1.75
CA ARG A 353 -6.41 -22.88 -1.48
C ARG A 353 -5.34 -22.93 -2.57
N GLY A 354 -4.83 -21.75 -2.94
CA GLY A 354 -3.71 -21.62 -3.84
C GLY A 354 -3.17 -20.20 -3.82
N GLU A 355 -2.17 -19.93 -4.63
CA GLU A 355 -1.61 -18.58 -4.78
C GLU A 355 -2.54 -17.70 -5.62
N ILE A 356 -2.78 -16.48 -5.16
CA ILE A 356 -3.49 -15.46 -5.94
C ILE A 356 -2.54 -14.94 -7.01
N VAL A 357 -2.94 -15.04 -8.27
CA VAL A 357 -2.19 -14.47 -9.39
C VAL A 357 -3.03 -13.46 -10.15
N VAL A 358 -2.39 -12.40 -10.62
CA VAL A 358 -3.05 -11.23 -11.22
C VAL A 358 -2.50 -10.98 -12.62
N ARG A 359 -3.39 -10.71 -13.57
CA ARG A 359 -3.03 -10.28 -14.91
C ARG A 359 -3.88 -9.08 -15.32
N GLY A 360 -3.25 -8.05 -15.84
CA GLY A 360 -3.97 -6.88 -16.33
C GLY A 360 -3.03 -5.76 -16.74
N PRO A 361 -3.55 -4.75 -17.42
CA PRO A 361 -2.75 -3.61 -17.83
C PRO A 361 -2.29 -2.73 -16.67
N ASN A 362 -2.82 -2.94 -15.47
CA ASN A 362 -2.41 -2.29 -14.22
C ASN A 362 -1.23 -2.99 -13.50
N VAL A 363 -0.83 -4.19 -13.96
CA VAL A 363 0.31 -4.92 -13.39
C VAL A 363 1.63 -4.28 -13.80
N MET A 364 2.55 -4.12 -12.84
CA MET A 364 3.85 -3.48 -13.01
C MET A 364 4.67 -4.08 -14.18
N LYS A 365 5.60 -3.28 -14.71
CA LYS A 365 6.57 -3.73 -15.72
C LYS A 365 7.62 -4.70 -15.16
N GLY A 366 7.88 -4.65 -13.86
CA GLY A 366 8.88 -5.45 -13.16
C GLY A 366 9.57 -4.65 -12.05
N TYR A 367 10.62 -5.21 -11.45
CA TYR A 367 11.43 -4.54 -10.44
C TYR A 367 12.64 -3.85 -11.08
N TRP A 368 12.89 -2.61 -10.68
CA TRP A 368 13.99 -1.79 -11.15
C TRP A 368 15.34 -2.45 -10.85
N ASN A 369 16.19 -2.58 -11.87
CA ASN A 369 17.50 -3.22 -11.80
C ASN A 369 17.51 -4.65 -11.23
N GLN A 370 16.37 -5.36 -11.22
CA GLN A 370 16.24 -6.71 -10.66
C GLN A 370 15.50 -7.66 -11.62
N PRO A 371 16.11 -8.04 -12.76
CA PRO A 371 15.47 -8.89 -13.76
C PRO A 371 15.16 -10.31 -13.23
N GLU A 372 16.02 -10.86 -12.35
CA GLU A 372 15.82 -12.17 -11.74
C GLU A 372 14.57 -12.14 -10.84
N ALA A 373 14.50 -11.18 -9.92
CA ALA A 373 13.34 -11.01 -9.05
C ALA A 373 12.05 -10.71 -9.84
N THR A 374 12.17 -10.08 -11.00
CA THR A 374 11.04 -9.85 -11.91
C THR A 374 10.56 -11.16 -12.53
N SER A 375 11.47 -11.99 -13.03
CA SER A 375 11.13 -13.28 -13.65
C SER A 375 10.56 -14.28 -12.66
N GLU A 376 10.89 -14.18 -11.37
CA GLU A 376 10.32 -15.01 -10.30
C GLU A 376 8.83 -14.71 -10.05
N VAL A 377 8.39 -13.46 -10.27
CA VAL A 377 7.02 -13.06 -9.96
C VAL A 377 6.14 -12.78 -11.18
N LEU A 378 6.73 -12.56 -12.35
CA LEU A 378 6.01 -12.37 -13.61
C LEU A 378 6.20 -13.61 -14.49
N VAL A 379 5.31 -14.59 -14.33
CA VAL A 379 5.38 -15.89 -15.01
C VAL A 379 4.23 -16.01 -16.00
N ASN A 380 4.52 -16.28 -17.26
CA ASN A 380 3.52 -16.47 -18.33
C ASN A 380 2.48 -15.34 -18.44
N GLY A 381 2.88 -14.08 -18.11
CA GLY A 381 2.00 -12.92 -18.14
C GLY A 381 1.13 -12.75 -16.88
N TRP A 382 1.31 -13.60 -15.87
CA TRP A 382 0.67 -13.49 -14.56
C TRP A 382 1.67 -13.00 -13.52
N PHE A 383 1.21 -12.11 -12.65
CA PHE A 383 1.94 -11.66 -11.48
C PHE A 383 1.56 -12.53 -10.28
N HIS A 384 2.55 -13.21 -9.73
CA HIS A 384 2.46 -14.01 -8.51
C HIS A 384 2.55 -13.11 -7.29
N THR A 385 1.44 -12.96 -6.58
CA THR A 385 1.34 -12.01 -5.47
C THR A 385 2.09 -12.44 -4.22
N GLY A 386 2.36 -13.73 -4.08
CA GLY A 386 2.83 -14.33 -2.85
C GLY A 386 1.76 -14.38 -1.75
N ASP A 387 0.51 -14.06 -2.05
CA ASP A 387 -0.62 -14.18 -1.14
C ASP A 387 -1.39 -15.47 -1.45
N ILE A 388 -1.73 -16.24 -0.43
CA ILE A 388 -2.56 -17.44 -0.53
C ILE A 388 -4.01 -17.03 -0.32
N GLY A 389 -4.89 -17.52 -1.18
CA GLY A 389 -6.31 -17.21 -1.10
C GLY A 389 -7.19 -18.39 -1.48
N ILE A 390 -8.49 -18.18 -1.36
CA ILE A 390 -9.54 -19.03 -1.90
C ILE A 390 -10.51 -18.16 -2.72
N ARG A 391 -11.19 -18.75 -3.69
CA ARG A 391 -12.32 -18.13 -4.39
C ARG A 391 -13.58 -18.90 -4.04
N ASP A 392 -14.66 -18.20 -3.68
CA ASP A 392 -15.95 -18.85 -3.47
C ASP A 392 -16.71 -19.07 -4.80
N SER A 393 -17.83 -19.79 -4.73
CA SER A 393 -18.67 -20.10 -5.89
C SER A 393 -19.31 -18.88 -6.56
N ASP A 394 -19.33 -17.73 -5.90
CA ASP A 394 -19.83 -16.46 -6.44
C ASP A 394 -18.71 -15.61 -7.04
N GLY A 395 -17.46 -16.12 -7.03
CA GLY A 395 -16.29 -15.47 -7.60
C GLY A 395 -15.58 -14.49 -6.69
N TYR A 396 -15.92 -14.44 -5.39
CA TYR A 396 -15.24 -13.58 -4.41
C TYR A 396 -13.97 -14.23 -3.87
N PHE A 397 -12.90 -13.44 -3.80
CA PHE A 397 -11.59 -13.85 -3.30
C PHE A 397 -11.48 -13.56 -1.81
N PHE A 398 -10.91 -14.49 -1.06
CA PHE A 398 -10.59 -14.37 0.36
C PHE A 398 -9.10 -14.61 0.54
N ILE A 399 -8.40 -13.65 1.17
CA ILE A 399 -6.97 -13.79 1.45
C ILE A 399 -6.82 -14.60 2.73
N VAL A 400 -6.10 -15.72 2.63
CA VAL A 400 -5.88 -16.62 3.77
C VAL A 400 -4.60 -16.23 4.51
N ASP A 401 -3.47 -16.07 3.79
CA ASP A 401 -2.18 -15.68 4.36
C ASP A 401 -1.16 -15.30 3.28
N ARG A 402 0.07 -15.03 3.72
CA ARG A 402 1.24 -14.90 2.86
C ARG A 402 1.95 -16.23 2.67
N LYS A 403 2.24 -16.63 1.43
CA LYS A 403 2.99 -17.86 1.09
C LYS A 403 4.30 -17.99 1.90
N LYS A 404 5.04 -16.91 2.04
CA LYS A 404 6.30 -16.83 2.80
C LYS A 404 6.17 -16.90 4.32
N ASP A 405 4.98 -16.63 4.85
CA ASP A 405 4.70 -16.64 6.28
C ASP A 405 4.04 -17.95 6.72
N MET A 406 3.60 -18.77 5.75
CA MET A 406 3.04 -20.10 5.98
C MET A 406 4.05 -20.98 6.72
N ILE A 407 3.59 -21.67 7.75
CA ILE A 407 4.40 -22.55 8.60
C ILE A 407 4.16 -23.99 8.17
N ILE A 408 5.22 -24.74 7.88
CA ILE A 408 5.11 -26.14 7.52
C ILE A 408 5.41 -26.99 8.75
N SER A 409 4.36 -27.42 9.45
CA SER A 409 4.47 -28.19 10.69
C SER A 409 4.11 -29.66 10.47
N GLY A 410 5.11 -30.54 10.47
CA GLY A 410 4.90 -31.98 10.27
C GLY A 410 4.34 -32.35 8.90
N GLY A 411 4.61 -31.54 7.87
CA GLY A 411 4.09 -31.72 6.52
C GLY A 411 2.72 -31.05 6.28
N GLU A 412 2.14 -30.43 7.32
CA GLU A 412 0.85 -29.72 7.22
C GLU A 412 1.08 -28.19 7.15
N ASN A 413 0.34 -27.53 6.28
CA ASN A 413 0.39 -26.07 6.14
C ASN A 413 -0.42 -25.40 7.25
N VAL A 414 0.24 -24.56 8.05
CA VAL A 414 -0.39 -23.71 9.05
C VAL A 414 -0.29 -22.26 8.59
N TYR A 415 -1.44 -21.61 8.53
CA TYR A 415 -1.53 -20.22 8.13
C TYR A 415 -1.54 -19.34 9.38
N PRO A 416 -0.51 -18.50 9.60
CA PRO A 416 -0.44 -17.63 10.76
C PRO A 416 -1.70 -16.80 11.01
N ALA A 417 -2.33 -16.26 9.98
CA ALA A 417 -3.53 -15.45 10.10
C ALA A 417 -4.69 -16.22 10.77
N GLU A 418 -4.88 -17.50 10.44
CA GLU A 418 -5.92 -18.34 11.06
C GLU A 418 -5.68 -18.51 12.57
N VAL A 419 -4.41 -18.66 12.95
CA VAL A 419 -4.02 -18.80 14.37
C VAL A 419 -4.14 -17.45 15.09
N GLU A 420 -3.71 -16.37 14.44
CA GLU A 420 -3.82 -15.00 14.95
C GLU A 420 -5.29 -14.63 15.22
N ASP A 421 -6.20 -14.92 14.28
CA ASP A 421 -7.62 -14.64 14.42
C ASP A 421 -8.24 -15.39 15.61
N ALA A 422 -7.90 -16.66 15.77
CA ALA A 422 -8.38 -17.46 16.89
C ALA A 422 -7.90 -16.92 18.24
N LEU A 423 -6.62 -16.53 18.34
CA LEU A 423 -6.02 -16.03 19.58
C LEU A 423 -6.42 -14.58 19.88
N TYR A 424 -6.69 -13.77 18.85
CA TYR A 424 -7.14 -12.38 19.02
C TYR A 424 -8.48 -12.28 19.73
N GLN A 425 -9.33 -13.31 19.67
CA GLN A 425 -10.61 -13.39 20.38
C GLN A 425 -10.44 -13.63 21.89
N HIS A 426 -9.23 -13.92 22.36
CA HIS A 426 -8.99 -14.09 23.81
C HIS A 426 -9.17 -12.75 24.56
N PRO A 427 -9.96 -12.70 25.66
CA PRO A 427 -10.29 -11.45 26.37
C PRO A 427 -9.09 -10.62 26.82
N GLY A 428 -7.97 -11.28 27.16
CA GLY A 428 -6.74 -10.64 27.63
C GLY A 428 -5.73 -10.27 26.55
N VAL A 429 -5.93 -10.66 25.29
CA VAL A 429 -5.02 -10.37 24.18
C VAL A 429 -5.34 -9.00 23.60
N LYS A 430 -4.34 -8.13 23.50
CA LYS A 430 -4.40 -6.83 22.84
C LYS A 430 -4.00 -6.97 21.37
N GLU A 431 -2.85 -7.62 21.11
CA GLU A 431 -2.35 -7.92 19.77
C GLU A 431 -1.68 -9.29 19.78
N VAL A 432 -1.64 -9.93 18.61
CA VAL A 432 -0.95 -11.20 18.44
C VAL A 432 -0.37 -11.27 17.01
N ALA A 433 0.82 -11.85 16.92
CA ALA A 433 1.42 -12.25 15.65
C ALA A 433 1.96 -13.68 15.78
N VAL A 434 1.86 -14.45 14.72
CA VAL A 434 2.28 -15.86 14.69
C VAL A 434 3.42 -16.05 13.71
N ILE A 435 4.46 -16.77 14.16
CA ILE A 435 5.65 -17.11 13.38
C ILE A 435 5.95 -18.60 13.43
N GLY A 436 6.56 -19.12 12.37
CA GLY A 436 7.19 -20.43 12.38
C GLY A 436 8.54 -20.38 13.07
N VAL A 437 8.80 -21.38 13.89
CA VAL A 437 10.12 -21.60 14.51
C VAL A 437 10.59 -23.03 14.25
N GLN A 438 11.90 -23.22 14.06
CA GLN A 438 12.47 -24.52 13.77
C GLN A 438 12.22 -25.52 14.92
N HIS A 439 11.84 -26.74 14.55
CA HIS A 439 11.58 -27.84 15.48
C HIS A 439 12.21 -29.14 14.99
N PRO A 440 12.99 -29.87 15.84
CA PRO A 440 13.75 -31.04 15.39
C PRO A 440 12.90 -32.15 14.77
N ARG A 441 11.65 -32.32 15.23
CA ARG A 441 10.74 -33.39 14.82
C ARG A 441 9.77 -32.97 13.72
N TRP A 442 9.34 -31.69 13.71
CA TRP A 442 8.24 -31.22 12.85
C TRP A 442 8.69 -30.32 11.71
N GLY A 443 10.01 -30.05 11.57
CA GLY A 443 10.56 -29.06 10.66
C GLY A 443 10.32 -27.65 11.19
N GLU A 444 9.07 -27.21 11.19
CA GLU A 444 8.63 -25.98 11.87
C GLU A 444 7.50 -26.27 12.86
N THR A 445 7.29 -25.33 13.78
CA THR A 445 6.16 -25.33 14.69
C THR A 445 5.68 -23.90 14.96
N VAL A 446 4.47 -23.79 15.47
CA VAL A 446 3.78 -22.52 15.66
C VAL A 446 4.23 -21.85 16.96
N ARG A 447 4.69 -20.59 16.88
CA ARG A 447 4.94 -19.70 18.02
C ARG A 447 4.05 -18.47 17.94
N ALA A 448 3.28 -18.21 19.02
CA ALA A 448 2.53 -16.96 19.14
C ALA A 448 3.37 -15.90 19.85
N VAL A 449 3.40 -14.67 19.32
CA VAL A 449 3.97 -13.48 19.96
C VAL A 449 2.81 -12.58 20.35
N VAL A 450 2.58 -12.41 21.64
CA VAL A 450 1.36 -11.82 22.19
C VAL A 450 1.67 -10.53 22.94
N VAL A 451 0.89 -9.49 22.68
CA VAL A 451 0.82 -8.27 23.51
C VAL A 451 -0.42 -8.38 24.39
N PRO A 452 -0.26 -8.48 25.72
CA PRO A 452 -1.39 -8.48 26.65
C PRO A 452 -2.10 -7.11 26.68
N LYS A 453 -3.38 -7.10 27.06
CA LYS A 453 -4.08 -5.84 27.40
C LYS A 453 -3.47 -5.22 28.64
N ASP A 454 -3.58 -3.91 28.75
CA ASP A 454 -3.04 -3.15 29.87
C ASP A 454 -3.60 -3.64 31.21
N GLY A 455 -2.71 -3.96 32.15
CA GLY A 455 -3.07 -4.50 33.47
C GLY A 455 -3.47 -5.99 33.49
N VAL A 456 -3.39 -6.69 32.37
CA VAL A 456 -3.67 -8.13 32.27
C VAL A 456 -2.35 -8.91 32.25
N THR A 457 -2.24 -9.92 33.11
CA THR A 457 -1.14 -10.89 33.07
C THR A 457 -1.66 -12.18 32.47
N LEU A 458 -1.01 -12.63 31.41
CA LEU A 458 -1.30 -13.88 30.72
C LEU A 458 -0.13 -14.85 30.86
N THR A 459 -0.43 -16.13 30.86
CA THR A 459 0.56 -17.20 30.83
C THR A 459 0.56 -17.90 29.48
N GLU A 460 1.67 -18.54 29.13
CA GLU A 460 1.79 -19.37 27.93
C GLU A 460 0.73 -20.48 27.92
N ALA A 461 0.53 -21.14 29.07
CA ALA A 461 -0.46 -22.21 29.21
C ALA A 461 -1.89 -21.76 28.91
N GLU A 462 -2.30 -20.56 29.37
CA GLU A 462 -3.63 -20.00 29.10
C GLU A 462 -3.87 -19.75 27.61
N ILE A 463 -2.89 -19.22 26.90
CA ILE A 463 -3.00 -18.98 25.46
C ILE A 463 -3.05 -20.29 24.66
N ILE A 464 -2.21 -21.26 25.02
CA ILE A 464 -2.23 -22.59 24.39
C ILE A 464 -3.56 -23.31 24.65
N GLU A 465 -4.02 -23.32 25.92
CA GLU A 465 -5.31 -23.92 26.28
C GLU A 465 -6.48 -23.25 25.56
N TYR A 466 -6.46 -21.92 25.45
CA TYR A 466 -7.49 -21.19 24.71
C TYR A 466 -7.57 -21.59 23.24
N SER A 467 -6.46 -21.96 22.64
CA SER A 467 -6.42 -22.44 21.25
C SER A 467 -7.03 -23.83 21.06
N GLN A 468 -7.15 -24.63 22.15
CA GLN A 468 -7.72 -25.97 22.09
C GLN A 468 -9.23 -25.90 21.80
N GLY A 469 -9.71 -26.81 20.96
CA GLY A 469 -11.08 -26.81 20.49
C GLY A 469 -11.47 -25.73 19.48
N ARG A 470 -10.58 -24.72 19.27
CA ARG A 470 -10.74 -23.67 18.27
C ARG A 470 -9.88 -23.93 17.04
N LEU A 471 -8.72 -24.53 17.25
CA LEU A 471 -7.75 -24.86 16.21
C LEU A 471 -7.43 -26.37 16.21
N ALA A 472 -7.19 -26.92 15.04
CA ALA A 472 -6.66 -28.27 14.91
C ALA A 472 -5.32 -28.40 15.65
N ARG A 473 -5.01 -29.57 16.20
CA ARG A 473 -3.86 -29.79 17.09
C ARG A 473 -2.50 -29.33 16.49
N TYR A 474 -2.32 -29.51 15.19
CA TYR A 474 -1.09 -29.13 14.49
C TYR A 474 -0.98 -27.62 14.28
N LYS A 475 -2.09 -26.87 14.31
CA LYS A 475 -2.14 -25.42 14.20
C LYS A 475 -1.98 -24.70 15.55
N GLN A 476 -2.16 -25.40 16.66
CA GLN A 476 -2.08 -24.80 17.98
C GLN A 476 -0.64 -24.34 18.28
N PRO A 477 -0.45 -23.16 18.88
CA PRO A 477 0.89 -22.72 19.29
C PRO A 477 1.55 -23.74 20.23
N LYS A 478 2.81 -24.01 19.97
CA LYS A 478 3.65 -24.86 20.86
C LYS A 478 4.48 -24.01 21.81
N SER A 479 4.55 -22.71 21.57
CA SER A 479 5.18 -21.75 22.47
C SER A 479 4.56 -20.36 22.32
N VAL A 480 4.62 -19.59 23.40
CA VAL A 480 4.13 -18.21 23.44
C VAL A 480 5.22 -17.29 24.00
N VAL A 481 5.42 -16.15 23.36
CA VAL A 481 6.31 -15.09 23.85
C VAL A 481 5.45 -13.84 24.09
N PHE A 482 5.63 -13.20 25.22
CA PHE A 482 4.96 -11.95 25.55
C PHE A 482 5.90 -10.77 25.28
N VAL A 483 5.36 -9.73 24.61
CA VAL A 483 6.09 -8.51 24.26
C VAL A 483 5.22 -7.29 24.57
N ASP A 484 5.84 -6.12 24.76
CA ASP A 484 5.12 -4.88 25.01
C ASP A 484 4.50 -4.30 23.73
N VAL A 485 5.15 -4.56 22.57
CA VAL A 485 4.73 -4.03 21.27
C VAL A 485 5.22 -4.93 20.13
N LEU A 486 4.39 -5.10 19.10
CA LEU A 486 4.80 -5.78 17.87
C LEU A 486 5.55 -4.82 16.94
N PRO A 487 6.68 -5.24 16.31
CA PRO A 487 7.39 -4.43 15.33
C PRO A 487 6.51 -4.19 14.12
N ARG A 488 6.42 -2.93 13.68
CA ARG A 488 5.59 -2.52 12.54
C ARG A 488 6.39 -1.70 11.55
N ASN A 489 6.06 -1.87 10.28
CA ASN A 489 6.56 -0.98 9.25
C ASN A 489 5.84 0.38 9.34
N PRO A 490 6.31 1.40 8.60
CA PRO A 490 5.68 2.72 8.57
C PRO A 490 4.21 2.75 8.10
N ALA A 491 3.74 1.70 7.42
CA ALA A 491 2.35 1.53 7.05
C ALA A 491 1.49 0.86 8.14
N GLY A 492 2.07 0.57 9.31
CA GLY A 492 1.39 -0.07 10.44
C GLY A 492 1.33 -1.60 10.38
N LYS A 493 1.89 -2.22 9.33
CA LYS A 493 1.90 -3.69 9.17
C LYS A 493 2.98 -4.32 10.04
N VAL A 494 2.63 -5.41 10.76
CA VAL A 494 3.58 -6.19 11.57
C VAL A 494 4.70 -6.77 10.70
N ILE A 495 5.95 -6.61 11.15
CA ILE A 495 7.14 -7.12 10.47
C ILE A 495 7.50 -8.49 11.06
N LYS A 496 6.92 -9.56 10.49
CA LYS A 496 7.20 -10.94 10.95
C LYS A 496 8.67 -11.35 10.80
N PHE A 497 9.40 -10.73 9.88
CA PHE A 497 10.85 -10.95 9.74
C PHE A 497 11.59 -10.54 11.03
N ASP A 498 11.31 -9.38 11.59
CA ASP A 498 11.93 -8.91 12.83
C ASP A 498 11.52 -9.81 14.02
N LEU A 499 10.26 -10.26 14.04
CA LEU A 499 9.81 -11.21 15.05
C LEU A 499 10.56 -12.55 14.97
N ARG A 500 10.81 -13.05 13.76
CA ARG A 500 11.63 -14.29 13.58
C ARG A 500 13.07 -14.07 14.02
N GLN A 501 13.67 -12.90 13.78
CA GLN A 501 15.02 -12.61 14.26
C GLN A 501 15.08 -12.52 15.80
N GLN A 502 14.11 -11.88 16.43
CA GLN A 502 14.09 -11.66 17.88
C GLN A 502 13.61 -12.89 18.66
N HIS A 503 12.66 -13.61 18.13
CA HIS A 503 11.91 -14.67 18.83
C HIS A 503 11.87 -15.99 18.05
N GLY A 504 12.65 -16.15 16.99
CA GLY A 504 12.68 -17.35 16.13
C GLY A 504 13.63 -18.43 16.58
N GLN A 505 14.14 -18.42 17.84
CA GLN A 505 15.03 -19.45 18.34
C GLN A 505 14.36 -20.83 18.22
N PRO A 506 15.11 -21.85 17.76
CA PRO A 506 14.62 -23.21 17.65
C PRO A 506 14.03 -23.73 18.95
N MET A 507 12.97 -24.50 18.86
CA MET A 507 12.46 -25.23 20.04
C MET A 507 13.32 -26.46 20.31
N VAL A 508 13.58 -26.70 21.61
CA VAL A 508 14.22 -27.93 22.06
C VAL A 508 13.10 -28.93 22.33
N ASP A 509 13.22 -30.14 21.79
CA ASP A 509 12.25 -31.21 22.05
C ASP A 509 12.35 -31.64 23.52
N THR A 510 11.39 -31.24 24.32
CA THR A 510 11.30 -31.60 25.75
C THR A 510 10.38 -32.80 26.00
N GLU A 511 9.70 -33.30 24.95
CA GLU A 511 8.89 -34.51 25.06
C GLU A 511 9.74 -35.75 24.77
N ALA A 512 9.96 -36.55 25.80
CA ALA A 512 10.49 -37.92 25.64
C ALA A 512 9.54 -38.73 24.73
N PRO A 513 10.05 -39.61 23.85
CA PRO A 513 9.21 -40.40 22.97
C PRO A 513 8.25 -41.26 23.79
N SER A 514 6.93 -41.02 23.62
CA SER A 514 5.93 -41.96 24.13
C SER A 514 6.05 -43.27 23.34
N PRO A 515 6.20 -44.41 24.01
CA PRO A 515 6.26 -45.69 23.33
C PRO A 515 4.83 -46.08 22.91
N SER A 516 4.62 -46.31 21.66
CA SER A 516 3.46 -46.94 21.01
C SER A 516 2.71 -46.09 20.01
N GLU A 517 3.12 -46.20 18.73
CA GLU A 517 2.21 -46.56 17.66
C GLU A 517 2.98 -47.46 16.69
N GLY A 518 2.85 -48.75 16.96
CA GLY A 518 3.43 -49.80 16.13
C GLY A 518 2.80 -49.77 14.73
N VAL A 519 3.68 -49.76 13.74
CA VAL A 519 3.37 -50.04 12.35
C VAL A 519 2.64 -51.39 12.30
N ALA A 520 1.34 -51.37 11.98
CA ALA A 520 0.63 -52.55 11.55
C ALA A 520 1.04 -52.86 10.11
N THR A 521 2.06 -53.68 9.93
CA THR A 521 2.32 -54.38 8.68
C THR A 521 1.19 -55.37 8.45
N SER A 522 0.27 -55.08 7.55
CA SER A 522 -0.64 -56.11 6.98
C SER A 522 0.11 -56.85 5.88
N ALA A 523 0.57 -58.03 6.22
CA ALA A 523 0.80 -59.13 5.26
C ALA A 523 -0.51 -59.89 5.13
N GLY A 524 -1.01 -60.06 3.88
CA GLY A 524 -2.15 -60.89 3.52
C GLY A 524 -2.71 -60.48 2.18
#